data_721393d9597a1a30aa9f450dc8519828
#
_entry.id   721393d9597a1a30aa9f450dc8519828
#
_cell.length_a   1.000
_cell.length_b   1.000
_cell.length_c   1.000
_cell.angle_alpha   90.00
_cell.angle_beta   90.00
_cell.angle_gamma   90.00
#
_symmetry.space_group_name_H-M   'P 1'
#
loop_
_entity.id
_entity.type
_entity.pdbx_description
1 polymer ?
#
loop_
_entity_poly.entity_id
_entity_poly.type
_entity_poly.pdbx_seq_one_letter_code
_entity_poly.pdbx_strand_id
1 'polypeptide(L)'
;MKKRLIALLTALTLVLTLLVACNAPADDNTQNSAITPAVYDYDKDFSVYRTAGQQEESYDYRLNFLPAVDGLNQPYVGDTMPYYENGTYYIYYLKEGGDSYNHSIYVATTTDFKTYTEYDAPVLESSRSGGQDAWIGTGSLVKVEDKYYFFYTGHAASSTLEYAEKVMVAEGTSPLQLTKREGWDITPPATLGQKQDFRDPQAYYNGATDTIEMTVTASQSGKARILKYTLSKDLTGRQYDGIIFTDENEGFWNLECSDTFRMGNKYYITYSGQDDTLWYAFSDTAYGPYGSPKRLDDKLFYAAKHVSDGTDMYMVGWLRRSASASSLSEVTEWGGNLAVQQLGQNADGSLYLKPAEVIASSFTDKRTLLSDTSVSLEGGLYYEYQSAFTAYERFLIKGKFNYTGSAAFGLAFDYSGKQEKYKLVSVIPSEKKMTLSFNEGENFITETAVTLKAGETYSFTYLQEGSCGVFYIDGIAALSVRLYGVSGRQIRLFVEKGSVEFTDLVQYTAA
;
A
#
# COMPACT_ATOMS: atom_id res chain seq x y z
N MET A 1 46.11 37.15 32.14
CA MET A 1 44.97 37.83 31.52
C MET A 1 44.96 37.77 29.99
N LYS A 2 46.08 37.88 29.24
CA LYS A 2 46.09 37.86 27.78
C LYS A 2 45.68 36.51 27.11
N LYS A 3 45.88 35.36 27.77
CA LYS A 3 45.49 34.04 27.20
C LYS A 3 43.98 33.74 27.29
N ARG A 4 43.24 34.36 28.21
CA ARG A 4 41.80 34.20 28.30
C ARG A 4 41.01 35.08 27.33
N LEU A 5 41.63 36.19 26.87
CA LEU A 5 41.01 37.11 25.91
C LEU A 5 41.03 36.55 24.49
N ILE A 6 42.11 35.79 24.12
CA ILE A 6 42.23 35.16 22.81
C ILE A 6 41.27 34.00 22.67
N ALA A 7 41.01 33.22 23.73
CA ALA A 7 40.02 32.13 23.72
C ALA A 7 38.58 32.64 23.59
N LEU A 8 38.29 33.82 24.11
CA LEU A 8 36.94 34.43 24.01
C LEU A 8 36.70 35.02 22.61
N LEU A 9 37.73 35.57 21.93
CA LEU A 9 37.57 36.06 20.55
C LEU A 9 37.46 34.96 19.53
N THR A 10 38.14 33.82 19.72
CA THR A 10 37.98 32.65 18.82
C THR A 10 36.64 31.93 19.00
N ALA A 11 36.09 31.89 20.20
CA ALA A 11 34.74 31.34 20.42
C ALA A 11 33.65 32.27 19.84
N LEU A 12 33.87 33.60 19.90
CA LEU A 12 32.89 34.55 19.35
C LEU A 12 32.90 34.58 17.82
N THR A 13 34.05 34.37 17.16
CA THR A 13 34.14 34.25 15.70
C THR A 13 33.58 32.91 15.19
N LEU A 14 33.66 31.81 15.95
CA LEU A 14 33.06 30.54 15.56
C LEU A 14 31.54 30.58 15.72
N VAL A 15 31.00 31.26 16.74
CA VAL A 15 29.55 31.44 16.94
C VAL A 15 28.97 32.39 15.90
N LEU A 16 29.70 33.42 15.45
CA LEU A 16 29.23 34.29 14.37
C LEU A 16 29.23 33.62 12.98
N THR A 17 30.17 32.70 12.73
CA THR A 17 30.19 31.95 11.48
C THR A 17 29.09 30.87 11.43
N LEU A 18 28.70 30.29 12.56
CA LEU A 18 27.55 29.37 12.66
C LEU A 18 26.19 30.08 12.56
N LEU A 19 26.09 31.34 13.01
CA LEU A 19 24.87 32.13 12.87
C LEU A 19 24.67 32.75 11.48
N VAL A 20 25.72 32.87 10.66
CA VAL A 20 25.58 33.32 9.27
C VAL A 20 25.25 32.18 8.33
N ALA A 21 25.53 30.92 8.70
CA ALA A 21 25.14 29.75 7.91
C ALA A 21 23.66 29.36 8.06
N CYS A 22 22.94 29.91 9.05
CA CYS A 22 21.53 29.61 9.28
C CYS A 22 20.55 30.62 8.64
N ASN A 23 21.03 31.65 7.93
CA ASN A 23 20.19 32.66 7.28
C ASN A 23 20.46 32.82 5.78
N ALA A 24 20.87 31.77 5.08
CA ALA A 24 20.69 31.75 3.63
C ALA A 24 19.18 31.58 3.38
N PRO A 25 18.53 32.49 2.66
CA PRO A 25 17.17 32.21 2.20
C PRO A 25 17.23 30.91 1.40
N ALA A 26 16.36 29.97 1.71
CA ALA A 26 16.15 28.83 0.84
C ALA A 26 15.87 29.40 -0.55
N ASP A 27 16.67 29.06 -1.53
CA ASP A 27 16.45 29.45 -2.91
C ASP A 27 15.19 28.70 -3.36
N ASP A 28 14.07 29.41 -3.36
CA ASP A 28 12.72 28.91 -3.69
C ASP A 28 12.56 28.52 -5.17
N ASN A 29 13.70 28.47 -5.90
CA ASN A 29 13.73 28.31 -7.36
C ASN A 29 14.13 26.93 -7.87
N THR A 30 14.23 25.91 -7.01
CA THR A 30 14.64 24.54 -7.44
C THR A 30 13.51 23.66 -7.97
N GLN A 31 12.26 24.12 -7.96
CA GLN A 31 11.09 23.30 -8.30
C GLN A 31 10.78 23.14 -9.80
N ASN A 32 11.61 23.66 -10.70
CA ASN A 32 11.33 23.61 -12.14
C ASN A 32 12.22 22.67 -12.96
N SER A 33 13.12 21.93 -12.38
CA SER A 33 13.91 20.93 -13.10
C SER A 33 13.18 19.59 -13.15
N ALA A 34 13.19 18.94 -14.31
CA ALA A 34 12.71 17.56 -14.40
C ALA A 34 13.59 16.66 -13.52
N ILE A 35 12.94 15.79 -12.75
CA ILE A 35 13.65 14.76 -11.98
C ILE A 35 14.24 13.73 -12.94
N THR A 36 15.42 13.19 -12.60
CA THR A 36 16.15 12.24 -13.43
C THR A 36 16.19 10.86 -12.79
N PRO A 37 16.27 9.78 -13.58
CA PRO A 37 16.45 8.44 -13.04
C PRO A 37 17.67 8.37 -12.14
N ALA A 38 17.50 7.87 -10.91
CA ALA A 38 18.58 7.71 -9.95
C ALA A 38 19.38 6.43 -10.25
N VAL A 39 20.67 6.48 -9.97
CA VAL A 39 21.56 5.32 -10.00
C VAL A 39 22.03 5.08 -8.57
N TYR A 40 21.56 4.02 -7.96
CA TYR A 40 21.88 3.65 -6.59
C TYR A 40 22.89 2.51 -6.54
N ASP A 41 23.73 2.52 -5.51
CA ASP A 41 24.50 1.36 -5.10
C ASP A 41 23.62 0.51 -4.16
N TYR A 42 22.83 -0.37 -4.74
CA TYR A 42 21.86 -1.18 -4.00
C TYR A 42 22.51 -2.03 -2.90
N ASP A 43 23.74 -2.48 -3.06
CA ASP A 43 24.46 -3.21 -2.02
C ASP A 43 24.70 -2.38 -0.77
N LYS A 44 24.96 -1.10 -0.95
CA LYS A 44 25.17 -0.14 0.12
C LYS A 44 23.85 0.43 0.62
N ASP A 45 23.00 0.88 -0.31
CA ASP A 45 21.82 1.68 -0.01
C ASP A 45 20.65 0.86 0.57
N PHE A 46 20.64 -0.45 0.31
CA PHE A 46 19.64 -1.38 0.85
C PHE A 46 20.16 -2.29 1.98
N SER A 47 21.40 -2.15 2.40
CA SER A 47 22.01 -2.99 3.44
C SER A 47 21.23 -2.97 4.77
N VAL A 48 20.55 -1.88 5.08
CA VAL A 48 19.73 -1.71 6.29
C VAL A 48 18.47 -2.57 6.30
N TYR A 49 18.00 -3.06 5.14
CA TYR A 49 16.79 -3.89 5.02
C TYR A 49 17.09 -5.37 5.04
N ARG A 50 18.35 -5.74 4.90
CA ARG A 50 18.76 -7.14 4.96
C ARG A 50 18.65 -7.62 6.38
N THR A 51 17.60 -8.39 6.67
CA THR A 51 17.59 -9.20 7.88
C THR A 51 18.68 -10.25 7.79
N ALA A 52 19.35 -10.53 8.90
CA ALA A 52 20.41 -11.54 8.94
C ALA A 52 19.90 -12.87 8.36
N GLY A 53 20.46 -13.30 7.25
CA GLY A 53 20.09 -14.53 6.52
C GLY A 53 19.39 -14.34 5.19
N GLN A 54 19.08 -13.11 4.77
CA GLN A 54 18.66 -12.85 3.39
C GLN A 54 19.89 -12.86 2.47
N GLN A 55 19.81 -13.66 1.40
CA GLN A 55 20.88 -13.69 0.39
C GLN A 55 20.84 -12.41 -0.46
N GLU A 56 21.98 -12.07 -1.03
CA GLU A 56 22.09 -10.99 -2.00
C GLU A 56 21.18 -11.26 -3.19
N GLU A 57 20.25 -10.35 -3.44
CA GLU A 57 19.34 -10.44 -4.56
C GLU A 57 19.69 -9.39 -5.61
N SER A 58 19.29 -9.69 -6.84
CA SER A 58 19.25 -8.69 -7.88
C SER A 58 18.15 -7.68 -7.56
N TYR A 59 18.54 -6.48 -7.21
CA TYR A 59 17.62 -5.39 -6.91
C TYR A 59 16.92 -4.83 -8.15
N ASP A 60 17.34 -5.26 -9.34
CA ASP A 60 16.69 -4.90 -10.60
C ASP A 60 15.31 -5.56 -10.78
N TYR A 61 15.02 -6.59 -9.96
CA TYR A 61 13.77 -7.34 -10.00
C TYR A 61 13.13 -7.39 -8.61
N ARG A 62 12.07 -6.63 -8.40
CA ARG A 62 11.41 -6.47 -7.11
C ARG A 62 9.89 -6.46 -7.26
N LEU A 63 9.23 -7.52 -6.79
CA LEU A 63 7.77 -7.58 -6.78
C LEU A 63 7.19 -6.66 -5.70
N ASN A 64 7.88 -6.60 -4.57
CA ASN A 64 7.51 -5.77 -3.43
C ASN A 64 8.57 -4.68 -3.23
N PHE A 65 8.53 -3.70 -4.13
CA PHE A 65 9.48 -2.60 -4.19
C PHE A 65 9.66 -1.87 -2.86
N LEU A 66 10.91 -1.55 -2.53
CA LEU A 66 11.30 -0.60 -1.50
C LEU A 66 12.19 0.47 -2.13
N PRO A 67 11.96 1.75 -1.84
CA PRO A 67 12.83 2.81 -2.33
C PRO A 67 14.20 2.77 -1.66
N ALA A 68 15.20 3.27 -2.35
CA ALA A 68 16.54 3.42 -1.81
C ALA A 68 16.58 4.36 -0.61
N VAL A 69 17.54 4.11 0.27
CA VAL A 69 17.89 5.05 1.36
C VAL A 69 18.67 6.20 0.79
N ASP A 70 18.15 7.40 0.90
CA ASP A 70 18.81 8.62 0.51
C ASP A 70 18.93 9.58 1.71
N GLY A 71 20.12 9.73 2.24
CA GLY A 71 20.34 10.61 3.37
C GLY A 71 19.52 10.26 4.61
N LEU A 72 18.59 11.13 5.02
CA LEU A 72 17.76 10.97 6.20
C LEU A 72 16.38 10.33 5.90
N ASN A 73 16.04 10.14 4.63
CA ASN A 73 14.72 9.64 4.27
C ASN A 73 14.55 8.17 4.65
N GLN A 74 13.36 7.86 5.17
CA GLN A 74 12.98 6.49 5.47
C GLN A 74 12.73 5.71 4.16
N PRO A 75 13.11 4.47 4.14
CA PRO A 75 13.09 3.66 2.92
C PRO A 75 11.78 2.89 2.73
N TYR A 76 10.70 3.48 3.02
CA TYR A 76 9.39 2.84 2.93
C TYR A 76 8.50 3.57 1.95
N VAL A 77 7.64 2.80 1.29
CA VAL A 77 6.52 3.30 0.52
C VAL A 77 5.39 3.59 1.48
N GLY A 78 4.95 4.83 1.53
CA GLY A 78 3.68 5.22 2.13
C GLY A 78 2.62 5.40 1.05
N ASP A 79 1.48 5.87 1.42
CA ASP A 79 0.26 6.03 0.63
C ASP A 79 0.49 6.22 -0.87
N THR A 80 0.05 5.23 -1.65
CA THR A 80 0.32 5.18 -3.08
C THR A 80 -0.73 5.94 -3.88
N MET A 81 -0.28 6.53 -4.97
CA MET A 81 -1.09 7.32 -5.89
C MET A 81 -0.76 6.92 -7.33
N PRO A 82 -1.23 5.75 -7.79
CA PRO A 82 -0.84 5.23 -9.09
C PRO A 82 -1.53 5.98 -10.25
N TYR A 83 -0.79 6.12 -11.34
CA TYR A 83 -1.25 6.69 -12.60
C TYR A 83 -0.67 5.89 -13.77
N TYR A 84 -1.45 5.68 -14.83
CA TYR A 84 -1.00 4.96 -16.03
C TYR A 84 -1.10 5.82 -17.26
N GLU A 85 -0.03 5.82 -18.07
CA GLU A 85 -0.02 6.44 -19.37
C GLU A 85 0.99 5.78 -20.30
N ASN A 86 0.57 5.52 -21.55
CA ASN A 86 1.44 5.06 -22.64
C ASN A 86 2.33 3.85 -22.29
N GLY A 87 1.78 2.85 -21.61
CA GLY A 87 2.51 1.63 -21.23
C GLY A 87 3.34 1.75 -19.96
N THR A 88 3.30 2.90 -19.29
CA THR A 88 4.07 3.15 -18.08
C THR A 88 3.14 3.40 -16.90
N TYR A 89 3.35 2.70 -15.81
CA TYR A 89 2.75 2.99 -14.51
C TYR A 89 3.67 3.94 -13.74
N TYR A 90 3.15 5.06 -13.32
CA TYR A 90 3.76 6.03 -12.43
C TYR A 90 3.21 5.78 -11.03
N ILE A 91 4.01 5.24 -10.14
CA ILE A 91 3.62 4.96 -8.77
C ILE A 91 4.17 6.09 -7.90
N TYR A 92 3.34 7.09 -7.66
CA TYR A 92 3.66 8.11 -6.67
C TYR A 92 3.41 7.55 -5.27
N TYR A 93 4.23 7.96 -4.32
CA TYR A 93 4.13 7.52 -2.94
C TYR A 93 4.68 8.57 -1.98
N LEU A 94 4.18 8.54 -0.77
CA LEU A 94 4.72 9.35 0.31
C LEU A 94 5.99 8.68 0.84
N LYS A 95 7.05 9.49 1.02
CA LYS A 95 8.28 9.05 1.68
C LYS A 95 8.59 10.00 2.82
N GLU A 96 8.80 9.44 3.99
CA GLU A 96 9.02 10.19 5.22
C GLU A 96 10.44 10.72 5.28
N GLY A 97 10.60 12.02 5.58
CA GLY A 97 11.90 12.62 5.86
C GLY A 97 12.37 12.22 7.26
N GLY A 98 13.67 11.86 7.39
CA GLY A 98 14.24 11.31 8.61
C GLY A 98 14.28 12.24 9.82
N ASP A 99 13.99 13.51 9.67
CA ASP A 99 14.14 14.51 10.72
C ASP A 99 12.83 15.00 11.36
N SER A 100 11.65 14.73 10.80
CA SER A 100 10.40 15.16 11.42
C SER A 100 9.11 14.85 10.66
N TYR A 101 8.86 13.65 10.25
CA TYR A 101 7.57 13.26 9.66
C TYR A 101 7.13 14.07 8.42
N ASN A 102 8.07 14.76 7.77
CA ASN A 102 7.77 15.59 6.61
C ASN A 102 7.68 14.73 5.37
N HIS A 103 6.47 14.33 5.00
CA HIS A 103 6.26 13.60 3.78
C HIS A 103 6.46 14.51 2.57
N SER A 104 7.19 13.99 1.58
CA SER A 104 7.24 14.50 0.21
C SER A 104 6.74 13.41 -0.74
N ILE A 105 6.30 13.77 -1.94
CA ILE A 105 5.84 12.81 -2.93
C ILE A 105 7.01 12.43 -3.84
N TYR A 106 7.39 11.17 -3.80
CA TYR A 106 8.32 10.52 -4.71
C TYR A 106 7.56 9.74 -5.77
N VAL A 107 8.28 9.26 -6.78
CA VAL A 107 7.70 8.42 -7.82
C VAL A 107 8.66 7.30 -8.20
N ALA A 108 8.14 6.13 -8.47
CA ALA A 108 8.82 5.06 -9.18
C ALA A 108 8.01 4.71 -10.43
N THR A 109 8.67 4.42 -11.54
CA THR A 109 8.00 4.00 -12.76
C THR A 109 8.28 2.55 -13.08
N THR A 110 7.29 1.88 -13.65
CA THR A 110 7.38 0.47 -14.05
C THR A 110 6.50 0.22 -15.27
N THR A 111 6.82 -0.82 -16.03
CA THR A 111 5.97 -1.33 -17.13
C THR A 111 5.43 -2.72 -16.81
N ASP A 112 5.89 -3.36 -15.73
CA ASP A 112 5.67 -4.77 -15.47
C ASP A 112 5.49 -5.12 -13.97
N PHE A 113 5.52 -4.14 -13.07
CA PHE A 113 5.47 -4.32 -11.61
C PHE A 113 6.53 -5.28 -11.05
N LYS A 114 7.65 -5.43 -11.75
CA LYS A 114 8.80 -6.25 -11.35
C LYS A 114 10.09 -5.47 -11.37
N THR A 115 10.22 -4.58 -12.34
CA THR A 115 11.37 -3.69 -12.48
C THR A 115 10.91 -2.25 -12.30
N TYR A 116 11.63 -1.49 -11.51
CA TYR A 116 11.27 -0.13 -11.15
C TYR A 116 12.42 0.83 -11.42
N THR A 117 12.09 1.97 -12.00
CA THR A 117 13.01 3.11 -12.09
C THR A 117 12.66 4.10 -11.01
N GLU A 118 13.62 4.40 -10.14
CA GLU A 118 13.54 5.45 -9.12
C GLU A 118 14.11 6.76 -9.64
N TYR A 119 13.79 7.86 -8.96
CA TYR A 119 14.23 9.19 -9.34
C TYR A 119 14.97 9.85 -8.18
N ASP A 120 15.91 10.74 -8.51
CA ASP A 120 16.89 11.35 -7.62
C ASP A 120 16.32 12.42 -6.67
N ALA A 121 15.08 12.83 -6.90
CA ALA A 121 14.39 13.84 -6.10
C ALA A 121 12.89 13.56 -5.99
N PRO A 122 12.20 14.14 -4.98
CA PRO A 122 10.74 14.10 -4.95
C PRO A 122 10.16 14.87 -6.13
N VAL A 123 9.04 14.40 -6.66
CA VAL A 123 8.27 15.11 -7.67
C VAL A 123 7.54 16.32 -7.08
N LEU A 124 7.20 16.24 -5.79
CA LEU A 124 6.68 17.35 -4.99
C LEU A 124 7.32 17.33 -3.60
N GLU A 125 8.09 18.36 -3.30
CA GLU A 125 8.73 18.51 -2.00
C GLU A 125 7.81 19.24 -1.01
N SER A 126 7.76 18.77 0.26
CA SER A 126 7.07 19.47 1.33
C SER A 126 7.74 20.82 1.63
N SER A 127 6.99 21.79 2.12
CA SER A 127 7.56 23.10 2.49
C SER A 127 8.39 23.06 3.78
N ARG A 128 8.37 21.98 4.51
CA ARG A 128 9.12 21.69 5.75
C ARG A 128 8.99 22.71 6.88
N SER A 129 8.68 23.96 6.60
CA SER A 129 8.67 25.04 7.59
C SER A 129 7.41 25.87 7.54
N GLY A 130 6.44 25.54 8.38
CA GLY A 130 5.33 26.45 8.71
C GLY A 130 4.33 26.77 7.61
N GLY A 131 4.49 26.23 6.40
CA GLY A 131 3.53 26.37 5.30
C GLY A 131 2.30 25.49 5.45
N GLN A 132 1.32 25.65 4.58
CA GLN A 132 0.12 24.81 4.57
C GLN A 132 0.42 23.37 4.19
N ASP A 133 1.48 23.12 3.43
CA ASP A 133 1.96 21.80 3.02
C ASP A 133 3.32 21.47 3.66
N ALA A 134 3.49 21.85 4.91
CA ALA A 134 4.65 21.44 5.70
C ALA A 134 4.80 19.93 5.73
N TRP A 135 3.68 19.21 5.66
CA TRP A 135 3.59 17.79 5.35
C TRP A 135 2.67 17.62 4.15
N ILE A 136 3.07 16.81 3.20
CA ILE A 136 2.22 16.45 2.08
C ILE A 136 1.53 15.13 2.41
N GLY A 137 0.22 15.08 2.24
CA GLY A 137 -0.56 13.85 2.30
C GLY A 137 -0.93 13.34 0.92
N THR A 138 -1.71 12.29 0.92
CA THR A 138 -2.13 11.56 -0.29
C THR A 138 -2.85 12.45 -1.30
N GLY A 139 -2.80 12.05 -2.56
CA GLY A 139 -3.39 12.76 -3.67
C GLY A 139 -3.65 11.90 -4.89
N SER A 140 -3.72 12.54 -6.05
CA SER A 140 -3.86 11.88 -7.34
C SER A 140 -3.41 12.77 -8.49
N LEU A 141 -2.87 12.16 -9.55
CA LEU A 141 -2.56 12.82 -10.80
C LEU A 141 -3.73 12.67 -11.79
N VAL A 142 -4.07 13.74 -12.47
CA VAL A 142 -5.00 13.73 -13.59
C VAL A 142 -4.42 14.50 -14.78
N LYS A 143 -4.58 13.96 -15.99
CA LYS A 143 -4.23 14.64 -17.23
C LYS A 143 -5.47 15.28 -17.85
N VAL A 144 -5.35 16.54 -18.23
CA VAL A 144 -6.38 17.29 -18.96
C VAL A 144 -5.72 17.92 -20.18
N GLU A 145 -6.05 17.44 -21.36
CA GLU A 145 -5.39 17.84 -22.62
C GLU A 145 -3.85 17.59 -22.53
N ASP A 146 -3.04 18.64 -22.61
CA ASP A 146 -1.57 18.56 -22.53
C ASP A 146 -1.02 18.94 -21.15
N LYS A 147 -1.90 19.08 -20.14
CA LYS A 147 -1.51 19.44 -18.78
C LYS A 147 -1.77 18.31 -17.80
N TYR A 148 -0.90 18.22 -16.80
CA TYR A 148 -1.05 17.35 -15.65
C TYR A 148 -1.36 18.21 -14.42
N TYR A 149 -2.35 17.78 -13.64
CA TYR A 149 -2.69 18.36 -12.36
C TYR A 149 -2.54 17.27 -11.28
N PHE A 150 -1.70 17.55 -10.30
CA PHE A 150 -1.53 16.70 -9.14
C PHE A 150 -2.25 17.34 -7.96
N PHE A 151 -3.40 16.83 -7.59
CA PHE A 151 -4.11 17.24 -6.39
C PHE A 151 -3.55 16.48 -5.20
N TYR A 152 -3.27 17.17 -4.11
CA TYR A 152 -2.67 16.58 -2.91
C TYR A 152 -3.17 17.25 -1.64
N THR A 153 -2.97 16.57 -0.51
CA THR A 153 -3.29 17.13 0.80
C THR A 153 -2.12 17.95 1.31
N GLY A 154 -2.36 19.19 1.66
CA GLY A 154 -1.42 20.01 2.42
C GLY A 154 -1.77 20.00 3.90
N HIS A 155 -0.90 19.45 4.74
CA HIS A 155 -1.03 19.46 6.20
C HIS A 155 -0.20 20.59 6.80
N ALA A 156 -0.86 21.44 7.57
CA ALA A 156 -0.23 22.54 8.28
C ALA A 156 0.58 22.04 9.48
N ALA A 157 1.86 22.40 9.56
CA ALA A 157 2.69 22.08 10.73
C ALA A 157 2.34 22.95 11.95
N SER A 158 1.61 24.03 11.76
CA SER A 158 1.34 25.04 12.79
C SER A 158 -0.15 25.18 13.05
N SER A 159 -0.52 25.14 14.33
CA SER A 159 -1.89 25.49 14.78
C SER A 159 -2.27 26.96 14.56
N THR A 160 -1.35 27.79 14.07
CA THR A 160 -1.65 29.19 13.72
C THR A 160 -2.29 29.34 12.38
N LEU A 161 -2.25 28.33 11.51
CA LEU A 161 -2.97 28.33 10.23
C LEU A 161 -4.46 28.03 10.46
N GLU A 162 -5.30 28.65 9.65
CA GLU A 162 -6.75 28.56 9.83
C GLU A 162 -7.27 27.13 9.64
N TYR A 163 -6.68 26.39 8.70
CA TYR A 163 -7.08 25.02 8.37
C TYR A 163 -5.91 24.08 8.61
N ALA A 164 -6.16 22.97 9.29
CA ALA A 164 -5.16 21.94 9.50
C ALA A 164 -4.83 21.20 8.19
N GLU A 165 -5.85 21.04 7.33
CA GLU A 165 -5.73 20.34 6.06
C GLU A 165 -6.45 21.09 4.95
N LYS A 166 -5.87 21.08 3.76
CA LYS A 166 -6.46 21.60 2.52
C LYS A 166 -6.12 20.71 1.35
N VAL A 167 -6.96 20.71 0.33
CA VAL A 167 -6.58 20.19 -0.98
C VAL A 167 -5.82 21.28 -1.72
N MET A 168 -4.63 20.95 -2.17
CA MET A 168 -3.75 21.82 -2.96
C MET A 168 -3.50 21.19 -4.33
N VAL A 169 -2.88 21.91 -5.25
CA VAL A 169 -2.58 21.40 -6.60
C VAL A 169 -1.19 21.82 -7.06
N ALA A 170 -0.52 20.91 -7.76
CA ALA A 170 0.63 21.20 -8.60
C ALA A 170 0.27 20.92 -10.06
N GLU A 171 0.90 21.62 -10.99
CA GLU A 171 0.65 21.48 -12.42
C GLU A 171 1.94 21.37 -13.22
N GLY A 172 1.87 20.72 -14.38
CA GLY A 172 3.02 20.56 -15.27
C GLY A 172 2.63 20.08 -16.66
N THR A 173 3.62 19.89 -17.50
CA THR A 173 3.50 19.32 -18.85
C THR A 173 4.05 17.90 -18.94
N SER A 174 4.49 17.37 -17.81
CA SER A 174 5.00 16.02 -17.66
C SER A 174 4.58 15.44 -16.30
N PRO A 175 4.32 14.14 -16.18
CA PRO A 175 4.05 13.50 -14.90
C PRO A 175 5.26 13.48 -13.95
N LEU A 176 6.45 13.77 -14.47
CA LEU A 176 7.71 13.83 -13.70
C LEU A 176 8.19 15.26 -13.42
N GLN A 177 7.43 16.26 -13.84
CA GLN A 177 7.81 17.67 -13.65
C GLN A 177 6.57 18.49 -13.30
N LEU A 178 6.38 18.71 -12.01
CA LEU A 178 5.22 19.39 -11.46
C LEU A 178 5.68 20.60 -10.63
N THR A 179 4.92 21.68 -10.71
CA THR A 179 5.15 22.90 -9.94
C THR A 179 3.90 23.24 -9.13
N LYS A 180 4.06 23.50 -7.85
CA LYS A 180 2.96 23.90 -6.97
C LYS A 180 2.30 25.19 -7.50
N ARG A 181 0.97 25.20 -7.55
CA ARG A 181 0.22 26.37 -7.97
C ARG A 181 -0.14 27.21 -6.75
N GLU A 182 0.58 28.29 -6.57
CA GLU A 182 0.35 29.20 -5.45
C GLU A 182 -1.07 29.81 -5.46
N GLY A 183 -1.63 29.97 -4.27
CA GLY A 183 -2.94 30.61 -4.09
C GLY A 183 -4.12 29.78 -4.58
N TRP A 184 -3.91 28.53 -5.01
CA TRP A 184 -4.99 27.62 -5.33
C TRP A 184 -5.13 26.55 -4.24
N ASP A 185 -6.29 26.53 -3.61
CA ASP A 185 -6.64 25.48 -2.66
C ASP A 185 -8.17 25.25 -2.61
N ILE A 186 -8.57 24.15 -2.01
CA ILE A 186 -9.94 23.88 -1.57
C ILE A 186 -9.90 23.65 -0.06
N THR A 187 -10.72 24.38 0.66
CA THR A 187 -10.87 24.27 2.10
C THR A 187 -12.09 23.40 2.45
N PRO A 188 -12.13 22.82 3.67
CA PRO A 188 -13.34 22.16 4.15
C PRO A 188 -14.58 23.03 3.99
N PRO A 189 -15.67 22.52 3.40
CA PRO A 189 -16.90 23.32 3.28
C PRO A 189 -17.46 23.63 4.66
N ALA A 190 -17.99 24.84 4.82
CA ALA A 190 -18.51 25.31 6.12
C ALA A 190 -19.58 24.38 6.74
N THR A 191 -20.27 23.62 5.91
CA THR A 191 -21.28 22.64 6.33
C THR A 191 -20.71 21.46 7.13
N LEU A 192 -19.40 21.19 7.05
CA LEU A 192 -18.75 20.17 7.89
C LEU A 192 -18.58 20.63 9.34
N GLY A 193 -18.54 21.93 9.59
CA GLY A 193 -18.36 22.48 10.94
C GLY A 193 -16.97 22.28 11.55
N GLN A 194 -15.96 21.92 10.74
CA GLN A 194 -14.59 21.66 11.18
C GLN A 194 -13.56 22.10 10.14
N LYS A 195 -12.29 22.20 10.55
CA LYS A 195 -11.16 22.69 9.74
C LYS A 195 -10.02 21.66 9.62
N GLN A 196 -10.31 20.42 9.92
CA GLN A 196 -9.39 19.27 9.92
C GLN A 196 -10.10 18.04 9.33
N ASP A 197 -9.37 16.96 9.12
CA ASP A 197 -9.90 15.72 8.52
C ASP A 197 -10.54 15.97 7.14
N PHE A 198 -9.77 16.66 6.28
CA PHE A 198 -10.18 17.01 4.92
C PHE A 198 -9.01 16.77 3.97
N ARG A 199 -8.90 15.55 3.42
CA ARG A 199 -7.69 15.06 2.75
C ARG A 199 -7.96 14.06 1.64
N ASP A 200 -6.89 13.55 1.04
CA ASP A 200 -6.83 12.45 0.08
C ASP A 200 -7.66 12.70 -1.20
N PRO A 201 -7.42 13.81 -1.91
CA PRO A 201 -8.18 14.09 -3.13
C PRO A 201 -7.90 13.05 -4.20
N GLN A 202 -8.98 12.47 -4.76
CA GLN A 202 -8.93 11.57 -5.90
C GLN A 202 -9.70 12.21 -7.06
N ALA A 203 -9.00 12.46 -8.16
CA ALA A 203 -9.54 13.21 -9.27
C ALA A 203 -9.42 12.46 -10.60
N TYR A 204 -10.40 12.65 -11.47
CA TYR A 204 -10.33 12.24 -12.87
C TYR A 204 -10.95 13.27 -13.79
N TYR A 205 -10.49 13.27 -15.03
CA TYR A 205 -11.06 14.09 -16.06
C TYR A 205 -12.23 13.34 -16.74
N ASN A 206 -13.40 13.96 -16.69
CA ASN A 206 -14.58 13.51 -17.40
C ASN A 206 -14.70 14.24 -18.74
N GLY A 207 -14.22 13.61 -19.80
CA GLY A 207 -14.25 14.17 -21.14
C GLY A 207 -15.66 14.38 -21.70
N ALA A 208 -16.70 13.75 -21.14
CA ALA A 208 -18.08 13.94 -21.59
C ALA A 208 -18.67 15.28 -21.09
N THR A 209 -18.25 15.73 -19.91
CA THR A 209 -18.68 16.99 -19.29
C THR A 209 -17.63 18.10 -19.39
N ASP A 210 -16.44 17.78 -19.87
CA ASP A 210 -15.26 18.66 -19.92
C ASP A 210 -14.89 19.25 -18.54
N THR A 211 -14.99 18.40 -17.50
CA THR A 211 -14.75 18.77 -16.10
C THR A 211 -13.83 17.78 -15.41
N ILE A 212 -13.21 18.23 -14.32
CA ILE A 212 -12.52 17.33 -13.39
C ILE A 212 -13.50 17.01 -12.26
N GLU A 213 -13.74 15.74 -12.06
CA GLU A 213 -14.51 15.22 -10.93
C GLU A 213 -13.56 14.76 -9.85
N MET A 214 -13.76 15.21 -8.61
CA MET A 214 -12.86 14.94 -7.50
C MET A 214 -13.62 14.49 -6.27
N THR A 215 -13.15 13.45 -5.62
CA THR A 215 -13.61 13.05 -4.29
C THR A 215 -12.59 13.44 -3.23
N VAL A 216 -13.05 13.75 -2.03
CA VAL A 216 -12.22 14.15 -0.89
C VAL A 216 -12.74 13.46 0.36
N THR A 217 -11.86 12.85 1.10
CA THR A 217 -12.14 12.25 2.40
C THR A 217 -12.30 13.34 3.45
N ALA A 218 -13.32 13.21 4.29
CA ALA A 218 -13.61 14.19 5.34
C ALA A 218 -14.26 13.57 6.57
N SER A 219 -14.36 14.36 7.63
CA SER A 219 -15.14 14.02 8.82
C SER A 219 -16.21 15.09 9.07
N GLN A 220 -17.37 14.67 9.56
CA GLN A 220 -18.42 15.57 10.01
C GLN A 220 -19.00 15.06 11.34
N SER A 221 -18.83 15.84 12.41
CA SER A 221 -19.29 15.44 13.74
C SER A 221 -18.75 14.07 14.20
N GLY A 222 -17.48 13.78 13.89
CA GLY A 222 -16.82 12.51 14.21
C GLY A 222 -17.23 11.31 13.36
N LYS A 223 -17.94 11.52 12.26
CA LYS A 223 -18.34 10.50 11.29
C LYS A 223 -17.65 10.74 9.95
N ALA A 224 -17.12 9.67 9.39
CA ALA A 224 -16.46 9.70 8.10
C ALA A 224 -17.40 10.06 6.95
N ARG A 225 -16.90 10.86 6.01
CA ARG A 225 -17.60 11.31 4.81
C ARG A 225 -16.69 11.26 3.61
N ILE A 226 -17.21 10.89 2.47
CA ILE A 226 -16.57 11.15 1.18
C ILE A 226 -17.40 12.19 0.44
N LEU A 227 -16.72 13.27 0.11
CA LEU A 227 -17.29 14.44 -0.54
C LEU A 227 -17.02 14.39 -2.03
N LYS A 228 -17.87 15.02 -2.83
CA LYS A 228 -17.65 15.22 -4.26
C LYS A 228 -17.54 16.68 -4.60
N TYR A 229 -16.62 16.98 -5.52
CA TYR A 229 -16.44 18.26 -6.15
C TYR A 229 -16.43 18.11 -7.67
N THR A 230 -16.92 19.11 -8.37
CA THR A 230 -16.77 19.30 -9.80
C THR A 230 -15.94 20.56 -10.05
N LEU A 231 -14.84 20.42 -10.78
CA LEU A 231 -13.93 21.51 -11.10
C LEU A 231 -13.97 21.76 -12.61
N SER A 232 -13.84 23.04 -13.01
CA SER A 232 -13.54 23.35 -14.41
C SER A 232 -12.14 22.87 -14.78
N LYS A 233 -11.91 22.52 -16.04
CA LYS A 233 -10.62 21.98 -16.51
C LYS A 233 -9.43 22.94 -16.33
N ASP A 234 -9.69 24.24 -16.24
CA ASP A 234 -8.70 25.29 -15.97
C ASP A 234 -8.54 25.63 -14.48
N LEU A 235 -9.30 24.94 -13.62
CA LEU A 235 -9.35 25.08 -12.17
C LEU A 235 -9.86 26.45 -11.67
N THR A 236 -10.51 27.24 -12.51
CA THR A 236 -11.12 28.52 -12.09
C THR A 236 -12.45 28.30 -11.38
N GLY A 237 -13.23 27.30 -11.80
CA GLY A 237 -14.50 26.90 -11.18
C GLY A 237 -14.30 25.73 -10.21
N ARG A 238 -14.91 25.83 -9.02
CA ARG A 238 -14.88 24.80 -7.97
C ARG A 238 -16.26 24.71 -7.35
N GLN A 239 -16.94 23.61 -7.56
CA GLN A 239 -18.27 23.36 -7.02
C GLN A 239 -18.22 22.21 -6.04
N TYR A 240 -18.72 22.40 -4.84
CA TYR A 240 -19.00 21.34 -3.88
C TYR A 240 -20.37 20.74 -4.22
N ASP A 241 -20.40 19.46 -4.56
CA ASP A 241 -21.61 18.75 -4.98
C ASP A 241 -22.32 18.05 -3.82
N GLY A 242 -21.62 17.83 -2.71
CA GLY A 242 -22.19 17.19 -1.51
C GLY A 242 -21.44 15.96 -1.05
N ILE A 243 -22.06 15.22 -0.13
CA ILE A 243 -21.59 13.95 0.41
C ILE A 243 -22.10 12.83 -0.48
N ILE A 244 -21.21 11.97 -0.97
CA ILE A 244 -21.57 10.82 -1.80
C ILE A 244 -21.53 9.49 -1.05
N PHE A 245 -20.78 9.44 0.05
CA PHE A 245 -20.68 8.22 0.84
C PHE A 245 -20.45 8.51 2.32
N THR A 246 -21.03 7.66 3.15
CA THR A 246 -20.86 7.63 4.60
C THR A 246 -20.85 6.18 5.02
N ASP A 247 -19.84 5.77 5.78
CA ASP A 247 -19.88 4.48 6.44
C ASP A 247 -20.57 4.64 7.80
N GLU A 248 -21.81 4.16 7.89
CA GLU A 248 -22.62 4.24 9.12
C GLU A 248 -22.40 3.03 10.04
N ASN A 249 -21.75 1.96 9.55
CA ASN A 249 -21.72 0.68 10.25
C ASN A 249 -20.49 0.52 11.14
N GLU A 250 -19.30 0.99 10.70
CA GLU A 250 -18.04 0.70 11.36
C GLU A 250 -17.64 1.80 12.36
N GLY A 251 -18.31 2.95 12.35
CA GLY A 251 -18.03 4.06 13.27
C GLY A 251 -16.74 4.80 12.99
N PHE A 252 -16.19 4.68 11.78
CA PHE A 252 -14.99 5.39 11.35
C PHE A 252 -15.22 6.89 11.36
N TRP A 253 -14.19 7.63 11.75
CA TRP A 253 -14.20 9.08 11.71
C TRP A 253 -13.59 9.65 10.42
N ASN A 254 -12.84 8.84 9.68
CA ASN A 254 -12.30 9.15 8.36
C ASN A 254 -12.26 7.86 7.50
N LEU A 255 -12.24 7.98 6.17
CA LEU A 255 -12.09 6.90 5.20
C LEU A 255 -10.87 7.23 4.34
N GLU A 256 -9.69 6.84 4.81
CA GLU A 256 -8.42 7.30 4.28
C GLU A 256 -8.15 6.75 2.88
N CYS A 257 -7.40 7.52 2.09
CA CYS A 257 -6.97 7.15 0.74
C CYS A 257 -8.12 6.70 -0.16
N SER A 258 -9.29 7.33 -0.03
CA SER A 258 -10.46 6.94 -0.79
C SER A 258 -10.23 7.05 -2.30
N ASP A 259 -10.81 6.09 -3.01
CA ASP A 259 -10.73 6.01 -4.47
C ASP A 259 -12.07 5.61 -5.05
N THR A 260 -12.38 6.08 -6.25
CA THR A 260 -13.61 5.72 -6.95
C THR A 260 -13.30 5.34 -8.39
N PHE A 261 -13.91 4.26 -8.89
CA PHE A 261 -13.70 3.78 -10.25
C PHE A 261 -14.89 3.00 -10.78
N ARG A 262 -14.86 2.73 -12.06
CA ARG A 262 -15.82 1.85 -12.72
C ARG A 262 -15.14 0.54 -13.15
N MET A 263 -15.77 -0.57 -12.86
CA MET A 263 -15.38 -1.89 -13.38
C MET A 263 -16.61 -2.62 -13.89
N GLY A 264 -16.58 -3.04 -15.16
CA GLY A 264 -17.76 -3.60 -15.81
C GLY A 264 -18.92 -2.60 -15.82
N ASN A 265 -20.05 -3.00 -15.26
CA ASN A 265 -21.27 -2.17 -15.15
C ASN A 265 -21.50 -1.59 -13.75
N LYS A 266 -20.52 -1.72 -12.84
CA LYS A 266 -20.62 -1.21 -11.47
C LYS A 266 -19.64 -0.07 -11.22
N TYR A 267 -20.00 0.78 -10.27
CA TYR A 267 -19.19 1.87 -9.75
C TYR A 267 -18.77 1.55 -8.32
N TYR A 268 -17.50 1.70 -8.04
CA TYR A 268 -16.87 1.31 -6.79
C TYR A 268 -16.34 2.51 -6.03
N ILE A 269 -16.32 2.39 -4.73
CA ILE A 269 -15.57 3.22 -3.82
C ILE A 269 -14.72 2.29 -2.95
N THR A 270 -13.42 2.57 -2.85
CA THR A 270 -12.51 1.89 -1.94
C THR A 270 -11.94 2.87 -0.94
N TYR A 271 -11.55 2.42 0.23
CA TYR A 271 -10.96 3.23 1.27
C TYR A 271 -10.27 2.36 2.33
N SER A 272 -9.35 2.95 3.06
CA SER A 272 -8.74 2.35 4.25
C SER A 272 -9.42 2.88 5.51
N GLY A 273 -9.91 1.97 6.35
CA GLY A 273 -10.58 2.30 7.60
C GLY A 273 -9.59 2.50 8.75
N GLN A 274 -10.05 3.08 9.88
CA GLN A 274 -9.24 3.21 11.09
C GLN A 274 -9.06 1.88 11.85
N ASP A 275 -9.61 0.80 11.33
CA ASP A 275 -9.30 -0.57 11.75
C ASP A 275 -8.08 -1.14 11.00
N ASP A 276 -7.39 -0.30 10.22
CA ASP A 276 -6.26 -0.62 9.37
C ASP A 276 -6.57 -1.55 8.18
N THR A 277 -7.83 -1.69 7.79
CA THR A 277 -8.24 -2.62 6.73
C THR A 277 -8.69 -1.92 5.45
N LEU A 278 -8.62 -2.64 4.32
CA LEU A 278 -9.05 -2.17 3.02
C LEU A 278 -10.49 -2.57 2.75
N TRP A 279 -11.34 -1.57 2.52
CA TRP A 279 -12.77 -1.71 2.29
C TRP A 279 -13.20 -1.29 0.90
N TYR A 280 -14.35 -1.77 0.45
CA TYR A 280 -15.02 -1.29 -0.74
C TYR A 280 -16.54 -1.34 -0.60
N ALA A 281 -17.22 -0.48 -1.34
CA ALA A 281 -18.65 -0.56 -1.60
C ALA A 281 -18.91 -0.35 -3.09
N PHE A 282 -20.07 -0.76 -3.60
CA PHE A 282 -20.42 -0.58 -5.00
C PHE A 282 -21.86 -0.17 -5.23
N SER A 283 -22.10 0.41 -6.40
CA SER A 283 -23.38 0.94 -6.85
C SER A 283 -23.61 0.64 -8.34
N ASP A 284 -24.87 0.70 -8.75
CA ASP A 284 -25.25 0.66 -10.16
C ASP A 284 -25.13 2.02 -10.87
N THR A 285 -24.96 3.10 -10.11
CA THR A 285 -24.85 4.46 -10.62
C THR A 285 -23.58 5.12 -10.11
N ALA A 286 -23.01 6.04 -10.94
CA ALA A 286 -21.88 6.84 -10.52
C ALA A 286 -22.22 7.62 -9.24
N TYR A 287 -21.28 7.62 -8.28
CA TYR A 287 -21.40 8.34 -7.01
C TYR A 287 -22.56 7.89 -6.09
N GLY A 288 -23.03 6.66 -6.25
CA GLY A 288 -23.98 6.05 -5.34
C GLY A 288 -25.46 6.15 -5.75
N PRO A 289 -26.42 5.73 -4.91
CA PRO A 289 -26.14 5.20 -3.56
C PRO A 289 -25.37 3.91 -3.57
N TYR A 290 -24.39 3.81 -2.67
CA TYR A 290 -23.57 2.61 -2.51
C TYR A 290 -24.22 1.62 -1.56
N GLY A 291 -24.00 0.32 -1.82
CA GLY A 291 -24.39 -0.76 -0.91
C GLY A 291 -23.52 -0.81 0.35
N SER A 292 -23.79 -1.81 1.19
CA SER A 292 -23.01 -2.03 2.41
C SER A 292 -21.55 -2.33 2.10
N PRO A 293 -20.61 -1.74 2.84
CA PRO A 293 -19.20 -2.00 2.69
C PRO A 293 -18.81 -3.45 2.93
N LYS A 294 -17.76 -3.89 2.25
CA LYS A 294 -17.13 -5.20 2.39
C LYS A 294 -15.63 -5.01 2.49
N ARG A 295 -14.97 -5.90 3.22
CA ARG A 295 -13.49 -5.94 3.23
C ARG A 295 -12.97 -6.54 1.93
N LEU A 296 -11.88 -5.97 1.41
CA LEU A 296 -11.18 -6.47 0.23
C LEU A 296 -9.90 -7.21 0.61
N ASP A 297 -9.18 -6.72 1.61
CA ASP A 297 -8.05 -7.34 2.29
C ASP A 297 -8.05 -6.85 3.75
N ASP A 298 -7.11 -7.33 4.57
CA ASP A 298 -7.03 -6.96 5.99
C ASP A 298 -5.82 -6.03 6.28
N LYS A 299 -5.47 -5.90 7.54
CA LYS A 299 -4.56 -4.91 8.15
C LYS A 299 -3.20 -4.70 7.48
N LEU A 300 -2.71 -5.66 6.71
CA LEU A 300 -1.36 -5.58 6.15
C LEU A 300 -1.32 -4.94 4.77
N PHE A 301 -2.39 -4.94 4.00
CA PHE A 301 -2.46 -4.25 2.71
C PHE A 301 -3.25 -2.95 2.85
N TYR A 302 -2.56 -1.82 2.85
CA TYR A 302 -3.13 -0.54 3.24
C TYR A 302 -2.94 0.56 2.19
N ALA A 303 -3.79 1.61 2.28
CA ALA A 303 -3.78 2.80 1.45
C ALA A 303 -3.77 2.50 -0.06
N ALA A 304 -4.45 1.41 -0.45
CA ALA A 304 -4.44 0.96 -1.83
C ALA A 304 -5.41 1.76 -2.70
N LYS A 305 -4.92 2.20 -3.85
CA LYS A 305 -5.71 2.85 -4.91
C LYS A 305 -5.63 2.05 -6.21
N HIS A 306 -6.66 2.18 -7.04
CA HIS A 306 -6.68 1.48 -8.32
C HIS A 306 -5.84 2.17 -9.39
N VAL A 307 -5.39 1.37 -10.34
CA VAL A 307 -4.89 1.82 -11.65
C VAL A 307 -5.30 0.83 -12.72
N SER A 308 -5.60 1.32 -13.91
CA SER A 308 -5.95 0.47 -15.05
C SER A 308 -5.13 0.84 -16.27
N ASP A 309 -4.69 -0.18 -17.02
CA ASP A 309 -4.06 -0.01 -18.35
C ASP A 309 -5.09 -0.09 -19.51
N GLY A 310 -6.38 -0.15 -19.17
CA GLY A 310 -7.48 -0.31 -20.10
C GLY A 310 -7.89 -1.76 -20.35
N THR A 311 -7.05 -2.72 -19.94
CA THR A 311 -7.31 -4.17 -20.02
C THR A 311 -7.49 -4.76 -18.64
N ASP A 312 -6.50 -4.54 -17.80
CA ASP A 312 -6.44 -5.02 -16.43
C ASP A 312 -6.57 -3.87 -15.44
N MET A 313 -7.01 -4.20 -14.24
CA MET A 313 -7.14 -3.27 -13.14
C MET A 313 -6.39 -3.82 -11.92
N TYR A 314 -5.60 -2.97 -11.30
CA TYR A 314 -4.76 -3.31 -10.18
C TYR A 314 -5.10 -2.44 -8.97
N MET A 315 -4.99 -3.01 -7.77
CA MET A 315 -4.87 -2.27 -6.52
C MET A 315 -3.40 -2.16 -6.18
N VAL A 316 -2.94 -0.94 -6.02
CA VAL A 316 -1.57 -0.59 -5.66
C VAL A 316 -1.60 0.05 -4.29
N GLY A 317 -0.95 -0.56 -3.33
CA GLY A 317 -0.89 -0.12 -1.94
C GLY A 317 0.47 -0.44 -1.33
N TRP A 318 0.55 -0.45 -0.03
CA TRP A 318 1.76 -0.87 0.67
C TRP A 318 1.47 -1.95 1.69
N LEU A 319 2.41 -2.88 1.80
CA LEU A 319 2.35 -3.95 2.78
C LEU A 319 3.01 -3.47 4.07
N ARG A 320 2.23 -3.35 5.14
CA ARG A 320 2.69 -2.88 6.44
C ARG A 320 3.87 -3.68 6.95
N ARG A 321 4.84 -2.99 7.51
CA ARG A 321 5.95 -3.58 8.23
C ARG A 321 5.63 -3.75 9.70
N SER A 322 6.23 -4.72 10.34
CA SER A 322 6.20 -4.86 11.78
C SER A 322 7.06 -3.77 12.44
N ALA A 323 6.70 -3.34 13.63
CA ALA A 323 7.53 -2.47 14.47
C ALA A 323 8.92 -3.06 14.78
N SER A 324 9.05 -4.41 14.68
CA SER A 324 10.34 -5.10 14.68
C SER A 324 10.61 -5.64 13.29
N ALA A 325 11.62 -5.13 12.59
CA ALA A 325 11.98 -5.57 11.24
C ALA A 325 12.40 -7.05 11.15
N SER A 326 12.61 -7.73 12.27
CA SER A 326 13.10 -9.11 12.33
C SER A 326 12.11 -10.11 12.90
N SER A 327 10.97 -9.67 13.41
CA SER A 327 9.99 -10.56 14.02
C SER A 327 8.56 -10.13 13.70
N LEU A 328 7.68 -11.11 13.60
CA LEU A 328 6.25 -10.84 13.47
C LEU A 328 5.74 -10.20 14.75
N SER A 329 4.99 -9.11 14.62
CA SER A 329 4.40 -8.35 15.72
C SER A 329 3.00 -7.88 15.33
N GLU A 330 2.09 -7.84 16.28
CA GLU A 330 0.77 -7.23 16.11
C GLU A 330 0.87 -5.71 15.91
N VAL A 331 1.95 -5.10 16.41
CA VAL A 331 2.23 -3.69 16.22
C VAL A 331 2.83 -3.49 14.86
N THR A 332 2.15 -2.75 14.02
CA THR A 332 2.63 -2.31 12.72
C THR A 332 2.96 -0.83 12.74
N GLU A 333 3.85 -0.42 11.85
CA GLU A 333 4.22 0.98 11.67
C GLU A 333 3.74 1.48 10.31
N TRP A 334 3.74 2.81 10.14
CA TRP A 334 3.42 3.44 8.87
C TRP A 334 4.47 3.13 7.81
N GLY A 335 4.00 2.94 6.57
CA GLY A 335 4.84 2.60 5.43
C GLY A 335 5.29 1.13 5.39
N GLY A 336 5.77 0.72 4.25
CA GLY A 336 6.24 -0.64 4.02
C GLY A 336 6.71 -0.87 2.59
N ASN A 337 6.56 -2.09 2.11
CA ASN A 337 6.86 -2.44 0.74
C ASN A 337 5.68 -2.13 -0.17
N LEU A 338 5.94 -1.63 -1.36
CA LEU A 338 4.92 -1.58 -2.41
C LEU A 338 4.33 -2.96 -2.64
N ALA A 339 3.02 -3.04 -2.74
CA ALA A 339 2.32 -4.27 -3.08
C ALA A 339 1.31 -4.01 -4.19
N VAL A 340 1.27 -4.90 -5.17
CA VAL A 340 0.40 -4.81 -6.32
C VAL A 340 -0.42 -6.09 -6.44
N GLN A 341 -1.74 -5.95 -6.43
CA GLN A 341 -2.67 -7.06 -6.59
C GLN A 341 -3.65 -6.75 -7.73
N GLN A 342 -3.97 -7.73 -8.55
CA GLN A 342 -4.94 -7.53 -9.63
C GLN A 342 -6.36 -7.66 -9.12
N LEU A 343 -7.22 -6.73 -9.51
CA LEU A 343 -8.63 -6.77 -9.20
C LEU A 343 -9.39 -7.74 -10.10
N GLY A 344 -10.30 -8.50 -9.50
CA GLY A 344 -11.31 -9.27 -10.20
C GLY A 344 -12.71 -8.88 -9.75
N GLN A 345 -13.69 -9.14 -10.60
CA GLN A 345 -15.11 -8.87 -10.33
C GLN A 345 -15.93 -10.14 -10.54
N ASN A 346 -16.72 -10.48 -9.56
CA ASN A 346 -17.73 -11.56 -9.66
C ASN A 346 -18.99 -11.09 -10.40
N ALA A 347 -19.81 -12.01 -10.83
CA ALA A 347 -21.05 -11.72 -11.56
C ALA A 347 -22.06 -10.86 -10.75
N ASP A 348 -22.02 -10.96 -9.42
CA ASP A 348 -22.85 -10.15 -8.51
C ASP A 348 -22.30 -8.74 -8.26
N GLY A 349 -21.13 -8.42 -8.83
CA GLY A 349 -20.43 -7.16 -8.64
C GLY A 349 -19.49 -7.14 -7.43
N SER A 350 -19.39 -8.21 -6.64
CA SER A 350 -18.38 -8.25 -5.59
C SER A 350 -16.98 -8.33 -6.15
N LEU A 351 -16.03 -7.63 -5.50
CA LEU A 351 -14.62 -7.63 -5.86
C LEU A 351 -13.88 -8.74 -5.14
N TYR A 352 -12.81 -9.20 -5.77
CA TYR A 352 -11.78 -10.03 -5.16
C TYR A 352 -10.39 -9.63 -5.68
N LEU A 353 -9.36 -9.97 -4.94
CA LEU A 353 -7.97 -9.80 -5.35
C LEU A 353 -7.40 -11.12 -5.84
N LYS A 354 -6.49 -11.05 -6.80
CA LYS A 354 -5.73 -12.18 -7.33
C LYS A 354 -4.29 -11.75 -7.62
N PRO A 355 -3.35 -12.70 -7.80
CA PRO A 355 -2.01 -12.36 -8.25
C PRO A 355 -2.08 -11.57 -9.56
N ALA A 356 -1.31 -10.49 -9.66
CA ALA A 356 -1.17 -9.80 -10.94
C ALA A 356 -0.56 -10.76 -11.97
N GLU A 357 -1.25 -10.99 -13.09
CA GLU A 357 -0.83 -11.98 -14.11
C GLU A 357 0.56 -11.66 -14.67
N VAL A 358 0.87 -10.38 -14.85
CA VAL A 358 2.19 -9.91 -15.29
C VAL A 358 3.31 -10.33 -14.32
N ILE A 359 2.99 -10.42 -13.03
CA ILE A 359 3.88 -10.93 -11.98
C ILE A 359 3.88 -12.47 -11.99
N ALA A 360 2.69 -13.07 -11.89
CA ALA A 360 2.55 -14.52 -11.76
C ALA A 360 3.14 -15.31 -12.93
N SER A 361 3.07 -14.77 -14.16
CA SER A 361 3.63 -15.39 -15.36
C SER A 361 5.16 -15.45 -15.39
N SER A 362 5.85 -14.68 -14.56
CA SER A 362 7.32 -14.75 -14.43
C SER A 362 7.84 -15.92 -13.60
N PHE A 363 6.95 -16.60 -12.87
CA PHE A 363 7.28 -17.79 -12.10
C PHE A 363 7.18 -19.04 -12.99
N THR A 364 8.25 -19.35 -13.71
CA THR A 364 8.26 -20.39 -14.75
C THR A 364 9.01 -21.65 -14.34
N ASP A 365 9.93 -21.55 -13.37
CA ASP A 365 10.76 -22.66 -12.96
C ASP A 365 10.01 -23.56 -11.98
N LYS A 366 9.44 -24.66 -12.52
CA LYS A 366 8.61 -25.58 -11.77
C LYS A 366 9.45 -26.40 -10.78
N ARG A 367 9.06 -26.39 -9.51
CA ARG A 367 9.65 -27.15 -8.45
C ARG A 367 8.59 -27.91 -7.68
N THR A 368 8.82 -29.18 -7.43
CA THR A 368 7.92 -30.04 -6.65
C THR A 368 8.76 -30.90 -5.73
N LEU A 369 8.46 -30.86 -4.43
CA LEU A 369 9.14 -31.68 -3.43
C LEU A 369 8.36 -32.95 -3.08
N LEU A 370 7.10 -33.03 -3.47
CA LEU A 370 6.27 -34.21 -3.31
C LEU A 370 6.45 -35.14 -4.51
N SER A 371 6.57 -36.44 -4.26
CA SER A 371 6.53 -37.44 -5.32
C SER A 371 5.16 -37.52 -6.01
N ASP A 372 4.12 -37.27 -5.22
CA ASP A 372 2.73 -37.22 -5.65
C ASP A 372 2.22 -35.78 -5.65
N THR A 373 1.29 -35.48 -6.55
CA THR A 373 0.66 -34.15 -6.66
C THR A 373 -0.52 -33.99 -5.70
N SER A 374 -0.80 -34.98 -4.86
CA SER A 374 -1.88 -34.95 -3.88
C SER A 374 -1.41 -35.45 -2.50
N VAL A 375 -2.03 -34.95 -1.46
CA VAL A 375 -1.85 -35.36 -0.08
C VAL A 375 -3.16 -35.19 0.68
N SER A 376 -3.51 -36.22 1.48
CA SER A 376 -4.65 -36.18 2.40
C SER A 376 -4.14 -36.11 3.83
N LEU A 377 -4.65 -35.16 4.59
CA LEU A 377 -4.36 -34.98 6.00
C LEU A 377 -5.64 -35.08 6.81
N GLU A 378 -5.55 -35.68 8.00
CA GLU A 378 -6.66 -35.82 8.93
C GLU A 378 -6.25 -35.34 10.33
N GLY A 379 -6.78 -34.24 10.78
CA GLY A 379 -6.53 -33.65 12.09
C GLY A 379 -7.56 -34.08 13.12
N GLY A 380 -7.16 -34.02 14.38
CA GLY A 380 -7.99 -34.40 15.51
C GLY A 380 -7.57 -33.72 16.79
N LEU A 381 -6.98 -34.46 17.73
CA LEU A 381 -6.49 -33.92 19.00
C LEU A 381 -5.22 -33.07 18.85
N TYR A 382 -4.48 -33.27 17.77
CA TYR A 382 -3.23 -32.60 17.49
C TYR A 382 -3.18 -32.17 16.01
N TYR A 383 -2.38 -31.15 15.71
CA TYR A 383 -2.07 -30.75 14.35
C TYR A 383 -1.35 -31.87 13.62
N GLU A 384 -1.75 -32.16 12.40
CA GLU A 384 -1.00 -33.00 11.47
C GLU A 384 -0.27 -32.13 10.45
N TYR A 385 0.99 -32.41 10.19
CA TYR A 385 1.86 -31.63 9.31
C TYR A 385 2.52 -32.54 8.26
N GLN A 386 2.52 -32.06 7.02
CA GLN A 386 3.23 -32.67 5.90
C GLN A 386 4.20 -31.66 5.30
N SER A 387 5.50 -31.95 5.34
CA SER A 387 6.50 -31.14 4.64
C SER A 387 6.26 -31.22 3.13
N ALA A 388 6.09 -30.09 2.48
CA ALA A 388 5.71 -30.01 1.08
C ALA A 388 6.72 -29.23 0.22
N PHE A 389 7.16 -28.06 0.70
CA PHE A 389 7.93 -27.13 -0.12
C PHE A 389 9.10 -26.52 0.69
N THR A 390 10.06 -25.94 -0.04
CA THR A 390 11.07 -25.04 0.53
C THR A 390 10.63 -23.59 0.27
N ALA A 391 10.72 -22.73 1.27
CA ALA A 391 10.54 -21.30 1.10
C ALA A 391 11.78 -20.72 0.43
N TYR A 392 11.71 -20.46 -0.86
CA TYR A 392 12.71 -19.68 -1.58
C TYR A 392 12.50 -18.20 -1.30
N GLU A 393 13.39 -17.35 -1.75
CA GLU A 393 13.24 -15.90 -1.61
C GLU A 393 12.05 -15.38 -2.40
N ARG A 394 11.87 -15.90 -3.63
CA ARG A 394 10.70 -15.64 -4.47
C ARG A 394 10.11 -16.97 -4.90
N PHE A 395 8.86 -17.16 -4.59
CA PHE A 395 8.16 -18.37 -5.02
C PHE A 395 6.65 -18.15 -5.10
N LEU A 396 6.02 -19.01 -5.89
CA LEU A 396 4.59 -19.10 -6.04
C LEU A 396 4.18 -20.56 -5.87
N ILE A 397 3.21 -20.81 -4.99
CA ILE A 397 2.59 -22.14 -4.81
C ILE A 397 1.19 -22.07 -5.39
N LYS A 398 0.83 -23.04 -6.22
CA LYS A 398 -0.55 -23.28 -6.67
C LYS A 398 -1.00 -24.64 -6.21
N GLY A 399 -2.29 -24.76 -5.96
CA GLY A 399 -2.90 -26.03 -5.59
C GLY A 399 -4.40 -25.93 -5.50
N LYS A 400 -4.99 -27.05 -5.14
CA LYS A 400 -6.41 -27.14 -4.81
C LYS A 400 -6.55 -27.79 -3.46
N PHE A 401 -7.67 -27.50 -2.80
CA PHE A 401 -8.05 -28.21 -1.59
C PHE A 401 -9.55 -28.55 -1.61
N ASN A 402 -9.87 -29.68 -0.99
CA ASN A 402 -11.22 -30.08 -0.66
C ASN A 402 -11.23 -30.49 0.81
N TYR A 403 -12.17 -30.01 1.59
CA TYR A 403 -12.21 -30.27 3.02
C TYR A 403 -13.57 -30.83 3.47
N THR A 404 -13.55 -31.57 4.57
CA THR A 404 -14.74 -32.10 5.20
C THR A 404 -14.78 -31.73 6.69
N GLY A 405 -15.99 -31.63 7.23
CA GLY A 405 -16.18 -31.29 8.65
C GLY A 405 -15.83 -29.85 9.01
N SER A 406 -15.51 -29.63 10.27
CA SER A 406 -15.06 -28.33 10.78
C SER A 406 -13.54 -28.23 10.71
N ALA A 407 -13.00 -28.09 9.51
CA ALA A 407 -11.56 -28.08 9.30
C ALA A 407 -10.94 -26.72 9.65
N ALA A 408 -9.70 -26.76 10.16
CA ALA A 408 -8.76 -25.63 10.14
C ALA A 408 -7.46 -26.17 9.53
N PHE A 409 -7.00 -25.54 8.46
CA PHE A 409 -5.92 -26.06 7.64
C PHE A 409 -5.21 -24.94 6.86
N GLY A 410 -4.05 -25.23 6.29
CA GLY A 410 -3.37 -24.28 5.43
C GLY A 410 -1.87 -24.53 5.30
N LEU A 411 -1.09 -23.44 5.32
CA LEU A 411 0.35 -23.43 5.20
C LEU A 411 1.02 -23.06 6.52
N ALA A 412 1.96 -23.87 6.97
CA ALA A 412 2.79 -23.62 8.13
C ALA A 412 4.22 -23.32 7.69
N PHE A 413 4.78 -22.22 8.18
CA PHE A 413 6.14 -21.80 7.90
C PHE A 413 7.01 -22.02 9.12
N ASP A 414 8.05 -22.83 8.98
CA ASP A 414 9.01 -23.07 10.03
C ASP A 414 9.81 -21.81 10.33
N TYR A 415 9.72 -21.33 11.56
CA TYR A 415 10.56 -20.26 12.05
C TYR A 415 11.83 -20.84 12.64
N SER A 416 12.98 -20.45 12.09
CA SER A 416 14.27 -20.97 12.50
C SER A 416 14.63 -20.63 13.92
N GLY A 417 15.01 -21.62 14.65
CA GLY A 417 15.87 -21.54 15.81
C GLY A 417 15.25 -21.76 17.16
N LYS A 418 13.94 -21.87 17.29
CA LYS A 418 13.31 -22.35 18.52
C LYS A 418 12.05 -23.12 18.17
N GLN A 419 12.03 -24.33 18.50
CA GLN A 419 11.27 -25.49 18.05
C GLN A 419 9.73 -25.41 18.07
N GLU A 420 9.10 -24.30 18.38
CA GLU A 420 7.68 -24.31 18.69
C GLU A 420 6.92 -23.11 18.08
N LYS A 421 7.51 -22.42 17.10
CA LYS A 421 6.90 -21.20 16.58
C LYS A 421 6.67 -21.29 15.08
N TYR A 422 5.60 -21.95 14.72
CA TYR A 422 5.09 -21.89 13.36
C TYR A 422 4.38 -20.56 13.12
N LYS A 423 4.51 -20.04 11.91
CA LYS A 423 3.63 -19.02 11.37
C LYS A 423 2.62 -19.74 10.52
N LEU A 424 1.36 -19.55 10.81
CA LEU A 424 0.27 -20.26 10.14
C LEU A 424 -0.52 -19.27 9.26
N VAL A 425 -0.62 -19.63 7.99
CA VAL A 425 -1.64 -19.07 7.10
C VAL A 425 -2.76 -20.10 7.06
N SER A 426 -3.85 -19.80 7.75
CA SER A 426 -4.93 -20.76 8.04
C SER A 426 -6.20 -20.42 7.30
N VAL A 427 -6.87 -21.44 6.79
CA VAL A 427 -8.26 -21.38 6.31
C VAL A 427 -9.13 -22.03 7.38
N ILE A 428 -10.09 -21.30 7.94
CA ILE A 428 -10.97 -21.74 9.04
C ILE A 428 -12.43 -21.59 8.61
N PRO A 429 -12.97 -22.53 7.81
CA PRO A 429 -14.31 -22.41 7.24
C PRO A 429 -15.44 -22.33 8.28
N SER A 430 -15.29 -22.97 9.45
CA SER A 430 -16.25 -22.90 10.54
C SER A 430 -16.40 -21.49 11.13
N GLU A 431 -15.33 -20.68 11.04
CA GLU A 431 -15.31 -19.29 11.48
C GLU A 431 -15.46 -18.30 10.33
N LYS A 432 -15.59 -18.83 9.10
CA LYS A 432 -15.72 -18.05 7.86
C LYS A 432 -14.57 -17.05 7.65
N LYS A 433 -13.34 -17.47 7.93
CA LYS A 433 -12.16 -16.61 7.81
C LYS A 433 -10.90 -17.35 7.36
N MET A 434 -9.96 -16.57 6.82
CA MET A 434 -8.54 -16.92 6.72
C MET A 434 -7.78 -16.07 7.73
N THR A 435 -6.67 -16.59 8.26
CA THR A 435 -5.90 -15.89 9.29
C THR A 435 -4.39 -16.04 9.07
N LEU A 436 -3.63 -15.04 9.51
CA LEU A 436 -2.22 -15.18 9.82
C LEU A 436 -2.05 -15.18 11.32
N SER A 437 -1.45 -16.21 11.84
CA SER A 437 -1.14 -16.36 13.25
C SER A 437 0.24 -17.01 13.44
N PHE A 438 0.75 -16.98 14.64
CA PHE A 438 1.95 -17.73 15.03
C PHE A 438 1.76 -18.44 16.38
N ASN A 439 2.68 -19.32 16.74
CA ASN A 439 2.55 -20.20 17.91
C ASN A 439 1.26 -21.05 17.86
N GLU A 440 1.04 -21.75 16.72
CA GLU A 440 -0.13 -22.63 16.56
C GLU A 440 -1.49 -21.92 16.81
N GLY A 441 -1.58 -20.67 16.38
CA GLY A 441 -2.82 -19.90 16.50
C GLY A 441 -3.01 -19.15 17.82
N GLU A 442 -2.06 -19.24 18.75
CA GLU A 442 -2.15 -18.50 20.02
C GLU A 442 -2.02 -16.98 19.84
N ASN A 443 -1.25 -16.54 18.84
CA ASN A 443 -1.05 -15.12 18.54
C ASN A 443 -1.57 -14.81 17.15
N PHE A 444 -2.62 -14.07 17.12
CA PHE A 444 -3.34 -13.64 15.95
C PHE A 444 -2.80 -12.32 15.42
N ILE A 445 -2.58 -12.20 14.10
CA ILE A 445 -2.02 -11.00 13.45
C ILE A 445 -3.07 -10.31 12.57
N THR A 446 -3.64 -11.04 11.63
CA THR A 446 -4.56 -10.50 10.63
C THR A 446 -5.56 -11.57 10.18
N GLU A 447 -6.73 -11.16 9.72
CA GLU A 447 -7.76 -12.07 9.21
C GLU A 447 -8.54 -11.45 8.06
N THR A 448 -9.04 -12.28 7.16
CA THR A 448 -10.01 -11.86 6.15
C THR A 448 -11.19 -12.80 6.10
N ALA A 449 -12.37 -12.27 5.78
CA ALA A 449 -13.58 -13.07 5.71
C ALA A 449 -13.58 -13.98 4.46
N VAL A 450 -13.94 -15.25 4.64
CA VAL A 450 -14.12 -16.19 3.54
C VAL A 450 -15.28 -17.13 3.84
N THR A 451 -16.13 -17.38 2.88
CA THR A 451 -17.23 -18.35 3.01
C THR A 451 -17.04 -19.47 2.02
N LEU A 452 -16.78 -20.66 2.55
CA LEU A 452 -16.56 -21.88 1.79
C LEU A 452 -17.60 -22.95 2.18
N LYS A 453 -17.79 -23.94 1.31
CA LYS A 453 -18.66 -25.09 1.55
C LYS A 453 -17.84 -26.36 1.59
N ALA A 454 -18.07 -27.18 2.59
CA ALA A 454 -17.45 -28.49 2.73
C ALA A 454 -17.80 -29.40 1.53
N GLY A 455 -16.84 -30.17 1.05
CA GLY A 455 -16.97 -31.06 -0.10
C GLY A 455 -16.84 -30.37 -1.46
N GLU A 456 -16.72 -29.07 -1.52
CA GLU A 456 -16.36 -28.34 -2.75
C GLU A 456 -14.83 -28.20 -2.87
N THR A 457 -14.34 -28.19 -4.12
CA THR A 457 -12.92 -28.03 -4.41
C THR A 457 -12.63 -26.57 -4.73
N TYR A 458 -11.63 -26.01 -4.08
CA TYR A 458 -11.19 -24.63 -4.26
C TYR A 458 -9.75 -24.59 -4.74
N SER A 459 -9.44 -23.72 -5.69
CA SER A 459 -8.07 -23.41 -6.07
C SER A 459 -7.49 -22.35 -5.15
N PHE A 460 -6.20 -22.45 -4.89
CA PHE A 460 -5.47 -21.43 -4.15
C PHE A 460 -4.14 -21.10 -4.80
N THR A 461 -3.70 -19.88 -4.56
CA THR A 461 -2.37 -19.40 -4.95
C THR A 461 -1.73 -18.72 -3.75
N TYR A 462 -0.48 -19.02 -3.47
CA TYR A 462 0.34 -18.30 -2.51
C TYR A 462 1.57 -17.73 -3.22
N LEU A 463 1.73 -16.41 -3.15
CA LEU A 463 2.87 -15.67 -3.72
C LEU A 463 3.69 -15.09 -2.59
N GLN A 464 5.02 -15.20 -2.65
CA GLN A 464 5.92 -14.57 -1.70
C GLN A 464 7.19 -14.04 -2.37
N GLU A 465 7.64 -12.87 -1.90
CA GLU A 465 8.99 -12.34 -2.09
C GLU A 465 9.51 -11.84 -0.75
N GLY A 466 10.66 -12.34 -0.33
CA GLY A 466 11.24 -12.03 0.97
C GLY A 466 10.27 -12.29 2.12
N SER A 467 9.94 -11.25 2.88
CA SER A 467 8.95 -11.33 3.95
C SER A 467 7.51 -11.01 3.52
N CYS A 468 7.30 -10.56 2.29
CA CYS A 468 6.01 -10.13 1.77
C CYS A 468 5.31 -11.30 1.08
N GLY A 469 4.06 -11.58 1.44
CA GLY A 469 3.30 -12.65 0.81
C GLY A 469 1.82 -12.37 0.74
N VAL A 470 1.12 -13.09 -0.13
CA VAL A 470 -0.34 -13.06 -0.22
C VAL A 470 -0.87 -14.47 -0.47
N PHE A 471 -1.84 -14.88 0.32
CA PHE A 471 -2.58 -16.11 0.12
C PHE A 471 -3.92 -15.80 -0.52
N TYR A 472 -4.20 -16.39 -1.67
CA TYR A 472 -5.44 -16.24 -2.42
C TYR A 472 -6.22 -17.54 -2.42
N ILE A 473 -7.53 -17.46 -2.16
CA ILE A 473 -8.48 -18.46 -2.62
C ILE A 473 -9.11 -17.88 -3.87
N ASP A 474 -8.82 -18.50 -5.00
CA ASP A 474 -9.02 -17.94 -6.33
C ASP A 474 -10.49 -17.53 -6.56
N GLY A 475 -10.67 -16.25 -6.93
CA GLY A 475 -11.98 -15.66 -7.17
C GLY A 475 -12.83 -15.37 -5.91
N ILE A 476 -12.28 -15.55 -4.71
CA ILE A 476 -13.05 -15.45 -3.47
C ILE A 476 -12.46 -14.42 -2.51
N ALA A 477 -11.20 -14.63 -2.06
CA ALA A 477 -10.60 -13.81 -1.03
C ALA A 477 -9.07 -13.81 -1.13
N ALA A 478 -8.44 -12.77 -0.60
CA ALA A 478 -7.01 -12.66 -0.43
C ALA A 478 -6.68 -12.34 1.03
N LEU A 479 -5.54 -12.80 1.48
CA LEU A 479 -4.96 -12.45 2.78
C LEU A 479 -3.50 -12.06 2.58
N SER A 480 -3.18 -10.80 2.71
CA SER A 480 -1.81 -10.30 2.74
C SER A 480 -1.12 -10.72 4.03
N VAL A 481 0.12 -11.16 3.93
CA VAL A 481 0.90 -11.69 5.05
C VAL A 481 2.30 -11.11 5.10
N ARG A 482 2.88 -11.05 6.31
CA ARG A 482 4.26 -10.62 6.54
C ARG A 482 4.99 -11.70 7.32
N LEU A 483 5.98 -12.34 6.69
CA LEU A 483 6.65 -13.53 7.20
C LEU A 483 8.18 -13.34 7.22
N TYR A 484 8.70 -12.76 8.29
CA TYR A 484 10.16 -12.58 8.45
C TYR A 484 10.89 -13.90 8.74
N GLY A 485 12.07 -14.07 8.13
CA GLY A 485 13.00 -15.13 8.44
C GLY A 485 12.58 -16.54 8.01
N VAL A 486 11.73 -16.65 6.97
CA VAL A 486 11.26 -17.96 6.46
C VAL A 486 12.06 -18.47 5.25
N SER A 487 12.86 -17.62 4.59
CA SER A 487 13.67 -18.04 3.43
C SER A 487 14.62 -19.19 3.80
N GLY A 488 14.71 -20.20 2.94
CA GLY A 488 15.47 -21.41 3.15
C GLY A 488 14.82 -22.42 4.11
N ARG A 489 13.62 -22.13 4.64
CA ARG A 489 12.88 -23.01 5.55
C ARG A 489 11.89 -23.89 4.80
N GLN A 490 11.37 -24.88 5.51
CA GLN A 490 10.32 -25.73 4.97
C GLN A 490 8.95 -25.09 5.18
N ILE A 491 8.14 -25.19 4.14
CA ILE A 491 6.72 -24.92 4.20
C ILE A 491 6.02 -26.26 4.33
N ARG A 492 5.10 -26.35 5.29
CA ARG A 492 4.31 -27.54 5.55
C ARG A 492 2.86 -27.28 5.25
N LEU A 493 2.20 -28.27 4.69
CA LEU A 493 0.74 -28.34 4.75
C LEU A 493 0.36 -28.78 6.15
N PHE A 494 -0.72 -28.24 6.69
CA PHE A 494 -1.22 -28.66 8.00
C PHE A 494 -2.74 -28.78 8.03
N VAL A 495 -3.22 -29.59 8.95
CA VAL A 495 -4.62 -29.66 9.35
C VAL A 495 -4.72 -29.78 10.86
N GLU A 496 -5.61 -29.01 11.48
CA GLU A 496 -5.92 -29.08 12.90
C GLU A 496 -7.09 -30.02 13.17
N LYS A 497 -8.17 -29.85 12.40
CA LYS A 497 -9.43 -30.59 12.56
C LYS A 497 -10.00 -31.00 11.22
N GLY A 498 -10.76 -32.11 11.19
CA GLY A 498 -11.39 -32.61 9.98
C GLY A 498 -10.40 -33.24 9.02
N SER A 499 -10.81 -33.42 7.78
CA SER A 499 -9.99 -33.95 6.71
C SER A 499 -9.85 -32.96 5.59
N VAL A 500 -8.66 -32.86 5.02
CA VAL A 500 -8.37 -32.02 3.86
C VAL A 500 -7.56 -32.81 2.85
N GLU A 501 -8.01 -32.82 1.64
CA GLU A 501 -7.24 -33.31 0.49
C GLU A 501 -6.68 -32.12 -0.28
N PHE A 502 -5.37 -32.07 -0.44
CA PHE A 502 -4.68 -31.12 -1.31
C PHE A 502 -4.31 -31.81 -2.61
N THR A 503 -4.61 -31.20 -3.75
CA THR A 503 -4.32 -31.72 -5.07
C THR A 503 -3.65 -30.68 -5.96
N ASP A 504 -3.05 -31.12 -7.06
CA ASP A 504 -2.40 -30.27 -8.05
C ASP A 504 -1.35 -29.31 -7.47
N LEU A 505 -0.66 -29.75 -6.42
CA LEU A 505 0.31 -28.94 -5.68
C LEU A 505 1.57 -28.72 -6.51
N VAL A 506 1.87 -27.48 -6.81
CA VAL A 506 3.05 -27.08 -7.57
C VAL A 506 3.66 -25.83 -6.96
N GLN A 507 4.98 -25.83 -6.82
CA GLN A 507 5.75 -24.64 -6.52
C GLN A 507 6.49 -24.18 -7.77
N TYR A 508 6.54 -22.88 -7.96
CA TYR A 508 7.32 -22.23 -9.00
C TYR A 508 8.26 -21.20 -8.38
N THR A 509 9.43 -21.02 -8.96
CA THR A 509 10.34 -19.92 -8.64
C THR A 509 10.44 -19.01 -9.86
N ALA A 510 10.77 -17.74 -9.63
CA ALA A 510 11.14 -16.83 -10.70
C ALA A 510 12.55 -17.19 -11.21
N ALA A 511 12.77 -17.00 -12.51
CA ALA A 511 14.06 -17.21 -13.15
C ALA A 511 15.09 -16.18 -12.68
#